data_31764ab84acfe01c0062e1b5999bfb0b
#
_entry.id   31764ab84acfe01c0062e1b5999bfb0b
#
_cell.length_a   1.000
_cell.length_b   1.000
_cell.length_c   1.000
_cell.angle_alpha   90.00
_cell.angle_beta   90.00
_cell.angle_gamma   90.00
#
_symmetry.space_group_name_H-M   'P 1'
#
loop_
_entity.id
_entity.type
_entity.pdbx_description
1 polymer ?
#
loop_
_entity_poly.entity_id
_entity_poly.type
_entity_poly.pdbx_seq_one_letter_code
_entity_poly.pdbx_strand_id
1 'polypeptide(L)'
;MKYIYTLCNSAEEANTLVHFIMSKGYEGVQNDSYRYCDLEIRFALKENRRHHRNYCFVGVNGCQMVVGRNKKEMRKKFSYKYIEKERMFRTLLEKV
;
A
#
# COMPACT_ATOMS: atom_id res chain seq x y z
N MET A 1 -9.94 -2.71 13.89
CA MET A 1 -8.77 -2.57 13.01
C MET A 1 -9.10 -3.01 11.60
N LYS A 2 -8.69 -2.22 10.61
CA LYS A 2 -8.92 -2.58 9.22
C LYS A 2 -7.62 -3.07 8.60
N TYR A 3 -7.69 -4.22 7.97
CA TYR A 3 -6.60 -4.83 7.22
C TYR A 3 -7.03 -4.84 5.77
N ILE A 4 -6.76 -3.76 5.06
CA ILE A 4 -7.19 -3.59 3.67
C ILE A 4 -6.02 -3.23 2.78
N TYR A 5 -6.10 -3.64 1.50
CA TYR A 5 -5.10 -3.26 0.51
C TYR A 5 -5.75 -3.03 -0.85
N THR A 6 -5.05 -2.33 -1.71
CA THR A 6 -5.52 -2.06 -3.06
C THR A 6 -4.39 -2.12 -4.07
N LEU A 7 -4.74 -2.23 -5.34
CA LEU A 7 -3.83 -2.25 -6.47
C LEU A 7 -3.44 -0.84 -6.89
N CYS A 8 -2.16 -0.61 -7.12
CA CYS A 8 -1.64 0.61 -7.72
C CYS A 8 -0.91 0.27 -9.02
N ASN A 9 -1.30 0.91 -10.11
CA ASN A 9 -0.81 0.57 -11.45
C ASN A 9 0.48 1.31 -11.84
N SER A 10 0.99 2.16 -10.98
CA SER A 10 2.22 2.90 -11.22
C SER A 10 2.83 3.38 -9.91
N ALA A 11 4.10 3.79 -9.97
CA ALA A 11 4.76 4.41 -8.83
C ALA A 11 4.04 5.69 -8.40
N GLU A 12 3.54 6.46 -9.35
CA GLU A 12 2.81 7.69 -9.09
C GLU A 12 1.51 7.44 -8.30
N GLU A 13 0.71 6.46 -8.74
CA GLU A 13 -0.50 6.08 -8.01
C GLU A 13 -0.18 5.60 -6.60
N ALA A 14 0.84 4.75 -6.47
CA ALA A 14 1.24 4.22 -5.18
C ALA A 14 1.73 5.32 -4.24
N ASN A 15 2.53 6.25 -4.74
CA ASN A 15 3.02 7.38 -3.95
C ASN A 15 1.89 8.31 -3.53
N THR A 16 0.94 8.58 -4.42
CA THR A 16 -0.23 9.40 -4.09
C THR A 16 -1.03 8.78 -2.96
N LEU A 17 -1.26 7.48 -3.03
CA LEU A 17 -1.99 6.76 -1.98
C LEU A 17 -1.20 6.74 -0.66
N VAL A 18 0.09 6.50 -0.72
CA VAL A 18 0.96 6.50 0.47
C VAL A 18 0.93 7.87 1.16
N HIS A 19 1.05 8.96 0.41
CA HIS A 19 0.94 10.31 0.96
C HIS A 19 -0.40 10.54 1.65
N PHE A 20 -1.48 10.10 1.01
CA PHE A 20 -2.81 10.24 1.56
C PHE A 20 -2.95 9.46 2.87
N ILE A 21 -2.47 8.21 2.88
CA ILE A 21 -2.51 7.37 4.09
C ILE A 21 -1.74 8.04 5.22
N MET A 22 -0.54 8.54 4.93
CA MET A 22 0.28 9.22 5.93
C MET A 22 -0.39 10.48 6.47
N SER A 23 -1.09 11.22 5.62
CA SER A 23 -1.83 12.41 6.04
C SER A 23 -2.94 12.09 7.03
N LYS A 24 -3.36 10.83 7.10
CA LYS A 24 -4.38 10.35 8.04
C LYS A 24 -3.78 9.76 9.33
N GLY A 25 -2.48 9.94 9.56
CA GLY A 25 -1.83 9.52 10.78
C GLY A 25 -1.31 8.10 10.81
N TYR A 26 -1.31 7.39 9.68
CA TYR A 26 -0.68 6.08 9.59
C TYR A 26 0.83 6.22 9.52
N GLU A 27 1.53 5.31 10.17
CA GLU A 27 2.98 5.27 10.14
C GLU A 27 3.45 4.21 9.14
N GLY A 28 4.62 4.42 8.57
CA GLY A 28 5.28 3.38 7.79
C GLY A 28 5.77 2.27 8.71
N VAL A 29 6.09 1.13 8.10
CA VAL A 29 6.49 -0.08 8.83
C VAL A 29 7.69 0.13 9.73
N GLN A 30 8.47 1.16 9.52
CA GLN A 30 9.67 1.47 10.31
C GLN A 30 9.77 2.94 10.71
N ASN A 31 8.72 3.54 11.20
CA ASN A 31 8.71 4.90 11.76
C ASN A 31 9.33 6.04 10.92
N ASP A 32 10.11 5.75 9.91
CA ASP A 32 10.76 6.71 9.03
C ASP A 32 10.14 6.61 7.66
N SER A 33 8.93 6.77 7.64
CA SER A 33 7.98 6.14 6.78
C SER A 33 8.00 6.54 5.33
N TYR A 34 8.27 7.79 5.03
CA TYR A 34 8.07 8.27 3.67
C TYR A 34 9.11 7.68 2.70
N ARG A 35 10.36 7.82 3.07
CA ARG A 35 11.49 7.34 2.29
C ARG A 35 11.48 5.83 2.17
N TYR A 36 11.12 5.15 3.24
CA TYR A 36 11.02 3.70 3.27
C TYR A 36 9.92 3.19 2.32
N CYS A 37 8.77 3.81 2.35
CA CYS A 37 7.67 3.42 1.46
C CYS A 37 7.99 3.66 -0.01
N ASP A 38 8.67 4.75 -0.34
CA ASP A 38 9.11 5.00 -1.71
C ASP A 38 10.07 3.91 -2.20
N LEU A 39 11.01 3.50 -1.36
CA LEU A 39 11.94 2.42 -1.69
C LEU A 39 11.21 1.08 -1.87
N GLU A 40 10.25 0.78 -1.02
CA GLU A 40 9.46 -0.44 -1.11
C GLU A 40 8.59 -0.47 -2.37
N ILE A 41 8.03 0.67 -2.75
CA ILE A 41 7.26 0.79 -4.00
C ILE A 41 8.16 0.52 -5.19
N ARG A 42 9.34 1.13 -5.23
CA ARG A 42 10.30 0.94 -6.32
C ARG A 42 10.76 -0.51 -6.42
N PHE A 43 11.04 -1.14 -5.28
CA PHE A 43 11.44 -2.54 -5.22
C PHE A 43 10.31 -3.46 -5.72
N ALA A 44 9.09 -3.26 -5.26
CA ALA A 44 7.94 -4.06 -5.67
C ALA A 44 7.69 -3.95 -7.17
N LEU A 45 7.76 -2.75 -7.73
CA LEU A 45 7.59 -2.53 -9.16
C LEU A 45 8.72 -3.17 -9.97
N LYS A 46 9.97 -3.04 -9.50
CA LYS A 46 11.12 -3.64 -10.16
C LYS A 46 10.98 -5.15 -10.23
N GLU A 47 10.61 -5.78 -9.14
CA GLU A 47 10.41 -7.23 -9.10
C GLU A 47 9.26 -7.68 -10.00
N ASN A 48 8.16 -6.92 -10.01
CA ASN A 48 7.02 -7.25 -10.86
C ASN A 48 7.32 -7.08 -12.35
N ARG A 49 8.14 -6.10 -12.73
CA ARG A 49 8.55 -5.91 -14.13
C ARG A 49 9.29 -7.12 -14.70
N ARG A 50 10.01 -7.85 -13.88
CA ARG A 50 10.68 -9.11 -14.29
C ARG A 50 9.68 -10.14 -14.77
N HIS A 51 8.42 -10.03 -14.34
CA HIS A 51 7.33 -10.92 -14.73
C HIS A 51 6.30 -10.21 -15.61
N HIS A 52 6.71 -9.13 -16.28
CA HIS A 52 5.85 -8.33 -17.17
C HIS A 52 4.62 -7.74 -16.48
N ARG A 53 4.77 -7.33 -15.24
CA ARG A 53 3.70 -6.73 -14.43
C ARG A 53 4.09 -5.32 -14.01
N ASN A 54 3.19 -4.37 -14.21
CA ASN A 54 3.44 -2.94 -13.90
C ASN A 54 2.54 -2.46 -12.76
N TYR A 55 2.52 -3.18 -11.65
CA TYR A 55 1.69 -2.81 -10.51
C TYR A 55 2.37 -3.19 -9.19
N CYS A 56 1.86 -2.60 -8.11
CA CYS A 56 2.16 -3.01 -6.75
C CYS A 56 0.90 -2.88 -5.91
N PHE A 57 0.98 -3.30 -4.66
CA PHE A 57 -0.14 -3.21 -3.73
C PHE A 57 0.26 -2.37 -2.52
N VAL A 58 -0.65 -1.51 -2.09
CA VAL A 58 -0.49 -0.71 -0.88
C VAL A 58 -1.63 -1.06 0.06
N GLY A 59 -1.31 -1.30 1.32
CA GLY A 59 -2.29 -1.66 2.32
C GLY A 59 -2.06 -0.97 3.65
N VAL A 60 -3.07 -1.03 4.51
CA VAL A 60 -3.01 -0.52 5.87
C VAL A 60 -3.52 -1.57 6.85
N ASN A 61 -2.90 -1.61 8.02
CA ASN A 61 -3.41 -2.38 9.15
C ASN A 61 -3.47 -1.44 10.35
N GLY A 62 -4.65 -1.32 10.94
CA GLY A 62 -4.77 -0.49 12.14
C GLY A 62 -4.05 0.85 12.03
N CYS A 63 -2.77 0.89 12.36
CA CYS A 63 -1.96 2.10 12.38
C CYS A 63 -0.76 2.07 11.41
N GLN A 64 -0.52 0.97 10.72
CA GLN A 64 0.65 0.82 9.85
C GLN A 64 0.28 0.71 8.38
N MET A 65 1.22 1.14 7.55
CA MET A 65 1.12 1.07 6.11
C MET A 65 2.14 0.05 5.57
N VAL A 66 1.73 -0.76 4.59
CA VAL A 66 2.60 -1.75 3.97
C VAL A 66 2.52 -1.70 2.45
N VAL A 67 3.60 -2.14 1.80
CA VAL A 67 3.67 -2.27 0.35
C VAL A 67 4.01 -3.72 0.01
N GLY A 68 3.29 -4.30 -0.92
CA GLY A 68 3.49 -5.67 -1.34
C GLY A 68 3.58 -5.83 -2.85
N ARG A 69 4.15 -6.95 -3.29
CA ARG A 69 4.37 -7.24 -4.71
C ARG A 69 3.20 -7.95 -5.38
N ASN A 70 2.47 -8.75 -4.63
CA ASN A 70 1.40 -9.57 -5.18
C ASN A 70 0.31 -9.84 -4.14
N LYS A 71 -0.85 -10.27 -4.62
CA LYS A 71 -1.99 -10.59 -3.76
C LYS A 71 -1.72 -11.70 -2.77
N LYS A 72 -0.95 -12.69 -3.18
CA LYS A 72 -0.60 -13.83 -2.33
C LYS A 72 0.17 -13.37 -1.09
N GLU A 73 1.13 -12.45 -1.29
CA GLU A 73 1.90 -11.85 -0.21
C GLU A 73 0.99 -11.11 0.76
N MET A 74 0.10 -10.27 0.23
CA MET A 74 -0.83 -9.50 1.06
C MET A 74 -1.82 -10.38 1.83
N ARG A 75 -2.32 -11.44 1.20
CA ARG A 75 -3.27 -12.35 1.85
C ARG A 75 -2.64 -13.28 2.88
N LYS A 76 -1.50 -13.89 2.54
CA LYS A 76 -0.85 -14.88 3.42
C LYS A 76 -0.04 -14.25 4.53
N LYS A 77 0.80 -13.27 4.17
CA LYS A 77 1.73 -12.68 5.11
C LYS A 77 1.06 -11.69 6.04
N PHE A 78 0.08 -10.94 5.53
CA PHE A 78 -0.53 -9.84 6.27
C PHE A 78 -2.03 -10.03 6.53
N SER A 79 -2.65 -11.05 5.96
CA SER A 79 -4.10 -11.31 6.11
C SER A 79 -4.99 -10.15 5.69
N TYR A 80 -4.58 -9.41 4.67
CA TYR A 80 -5.28 -8.22 4.22
C TYR A 80 -6.42 -8.57 3.28
N LYS A 81 -7.49 -7.76 3.33
CA LYS A 81 -8.62 -7.86 2.43
C LYS A 81 -8.47 -6.85 1.30
N TYR A 82 -8.64 -7.32 0.05
CA TYR A 82 -8.59 -6.44 -1.11
C TYR A 82 -9.84 -5.58 -1.21
N ILE A 83 -9.65 -4.28 -1.51
CA ILE A 83 -10.74 -3.37 -1.86
C ILE A 83 -10.31 -2.51 -3.04
N GLU A 84 -11.29 -1.94 -3.75
CA GLU A 84 -11.01 -1.02 -4.84
C GLU A 84 -10.37 0.26 -4.32
N LYS A 85 -9.49 0.87 -5.11
CA LYS A 85 -8.74 2.06 -4.73
C LYS A 85 -9.63 3.21 -4.28
N GLU A 86 -10.72 3.48 -4.99
CA GLU A 86 -11.66 4.53 -4.64
C GLU A 86 -12.32 4.29 -3.30
N ARG A 87 -12.70 3.04 -3.05
CA ARG A 87 -13.29 2.64 -1.78
C ARG A 87 -12.28 2.78 -0.64
N MET A 88 -11.02 2.49 -0.92
CA MET A 88 -9.96 2.66 0.08
C MET A 88 -9.80 4.11 0.48
N PHE A 89 -9.78 5.03 -0.49
CA PHE A 89 -9.74 6.47 -0.20
C PHE A 89 -10.92 6.89 0.67
N ARG A 90 -12.13 6.46 0.34
CA ARG A 90 -13.33 6.79 1.13
C ARG A 90 -13.26 6.21 2.54
N THR A 91 -12.82 4.98 2.67
CA THR A 91 -12.68 4.33 3.98
C THR A 91 -11.69 5.07 4.86
N LEU A 92 -10.58 5.53 4.29
CA LEU A 92 -9.57 6.29 5.03
C LEU A 92 -10.05 7.70 5.38
N LEU A 93 -10.88 8.32 4.52
CA LEU A 93 -11.48 9.62 4.83
C LEU A 93 -12.41 9.56 6.05
N GLU A 94 -13.11 8.45 6.23
CA GLU A 94 -14.00 8.25 7.36
C GLU A 94 -13.25 8.05 8.68
N LYS A 95 -11.96 7.83 8.62
CA LYS A 95 -11.12 7.71 9.81
C LYS A 95 -10.74 9.12 10.30
N VAL A 96 -11.35 9.52 11.34
CA VAL A 96 -11.08 10.80 11.98
C VAL A 96 -10.27 10.58 13.24
#